data_40416eaffaf0921b1b82086958019e26
#
_entry.id   40416eaffaf0921b1b82086958019e26
#
_cell.length_a   1.000
_cell.length_b   1.000
_cell.length_c   1.000
_cell.angle_alpha   90.00
_cell.angle_beta   90.00
_cell.angle_gamma   90.00
#
_symmetry.space_group_name_H-M   'P 1'
#
loop_
_entity.id
_entity.type
_entity.pdbx_description
1 polymer ?
#
loop_
_entity_poly.entity_id
_entity_poly.type
_entity_poly.pdbx_seq_one_letter_code
_entity_poly.pdbx_strand_id
1 'polypeptide(L)'
;MKDNKMKFKIEGAAITALAIVAVILLNLIFSVLGEKVNLKLDLTGGGVFTLSDESKAVAEGADKEVDIYYATNAQNRNTRYSEILETFGRANDLISVKEVNLDTDPGFSRTYKIKSYNSVVVECKATSKVRIVDSSLIEYNGQNDNGVINTKVNYLESYVSAAIRYVTSEKPLMVYIAMGHGEIIENSSFLDYLMDMLYSEAMSVKLLDFTTDAVPADADMILFAGPTADFTDADIKKLDDYLEAGGRVQFYSNPSYSLSNLNTYFSNNWGAYINNDCVSDSNSAFIAASAMGNYLIPYLKEHAITSYLMSVSSKLRVQEGEANSINIAEKNDIEANVIVATSDTGVSMDRENWVKKNAREPYNVSEPSEKNIMVYLRKNSLNNSETASRLLLSGTYYLLFDRFIDSSSSYADKDLIVKTINYMSGIEDAPVSVSSKSIVHEKMEVLEKSKLVYCVVFLTGVIPAILFGYGIYVYLRRRRL
;
A
#
# COMPACT_ATOMS: atom_id res chain seq x y z
N MET A 1 68.97 -22.64 -33.46
CA MET A 1 67.59 -22.33 -33.92
C MET A 1 66.47 -23.25 -33.40
N LYS A 2 66.70 -24.50 -33.09
CA LYS A 2 65.69 -25.42 -32.54
C LYS A 2 65.27 -25.08 -31.10
N ASP A 3 66.21 -24.64 -30.22
CA ASP A 3 65.94 -24.33 -28.80
C ASP A 3 65.08 -23.10 -28.62
N ASN A 4 65.20 -22.06 -29.42
CA ASN A 4 64.35 -20.87 -29.30
C ASN A 4 62.92 -21.16 -29.72
N LYS A 5 62.64 -22.02 -30.68
CA LYS A 5 61.29 -22.40 -31.07
C LYS A 5 60.58 -23.22 -30.01
N MET A 6 61.28 -23.98 -29.20
CA MET A 6 60.72 -24.78 -28.10
C MET A 6 60.41 -23.89 -26.88
N LYS A 7 61.28 -22.93 -26.55
CA LYS A 7 61.02 -21.91 -25.54
C LYS A 7 59.77 -21.11 -25.85
N PHE A 8 59.60 -20.58 -27.05
CA PHE A 8 58.41 -19.82 -27.46
C PHE A 8 57.12 -20.64 -27.44
N LYS A 9 57.19 -21.96 -27.72
CA LYS A 9 56.01 -22.84 -27.58
C LYS A 9 55.63 -23.05 -26.14
N ILE A 10 56.59 -23.22 -25.23
CA ILE A 10 56.36 -23.40 -23.79
C ILE A 10 55.85 -22.10 -23.19
N GLU A 11 56.43 -20.94 -23.52
CA GLU A 11 55.94 -19.64 -23.02
C GLU A 11 54.54 -19.34 -23.56
N GLY A 12 54.23 -19.66 -24.83
CA GLY A 12 52.90 -19.51 -25.37
C GLY A 12 51.84 -20.40 -24.68
N ALA A 13 52.21 -21.65 -24.42
CA ALA A 13 51.35 -22.58 -23.68
C ALA A 13 51.12 -22.13 -22.22
N ALA A 14 52.18 -21.64 -21.56
CA ALA A 14 52.08 -21.11 -20.19
C ALA A 14 51.16 -19.86 -20.11
N ILE A 15 51.29 -18.91 -21.07
CA ILE A 15 50.44 -17.74 -21.13
C ILE A 15 48.96 -18.14 -21.38
N THR A 16 48.73 -19.12 -22.26
CA THR A 16 47.36 -19.62 -22.53
C THR A 16 46.78 -20.30 -21.30
N ALA A 17 47.55 -21.13 -20.59
CA ALA A 17 47.13 -21.77 -19.37
C ALA A 17 46.83 -20.74 -18.28
N LEU A 18 47.65 -19.69 -18.12
CA LEU A 18 47.44 -18.60 -17.18
C LEU A 18 46.17 -17.81 -17.50
N ALA A 19 45.90 -17.56 -18.79
CA ALA A 19 44.66 -16.89 -19.22
C ALA A 19 43.41 -17.72 -18.91
N ILE A 20 43.47 -19.04 -19.13
CA ILE A 20 42.34 -19.95 -18.77
C ILE A 20 42.11 -19.95 -17.26
N VAL A 21 43.17 -20.04 -16.46
CA VAL A 21 43.08 -19.98 -14.98
C VAL A 21 42.51 -18.63 -14.53
N ALA A 22 42.94 -17.52 -15.13
CA ALA A 22 42.41 -16.20 -14.83
C ALA A 22 40.91 -16.08 -15.13
N VAL A 23 40.45 -16.64 -16.26
CA VAL A 23 39.00 -16.66 -16.61
C VAL A 23 38.21 -17.53 -15.62
N ILE A 24 38.74 -18.68 -15.21
CA ILE A 24 38.11 -19.55 -14.22
C ILE A 24 38.02 -18.84 -12.86
N LEU A 25 39.13 -18.19 -12.44
CA LEU A 25 39.13 -17.42 -11.18
C LEU A 25 38.16 -16.24 -11.21
N LEU A 26 38.11 -15.50 -12.35
CA LEU A 26 37.13 -14.43 -12.52
C LEU A 26 35.68 -14.95 -12.41
N ASN A 27 35.39 -16.07 -13.10
CA ASN A 27 34.05 -16.68 -13.01
C ASN A 27 33.72 -17.15 -11.57
N LEU A 28 34.68 -17.75 -10.85
CA LEU A 28 34.49 -18.11 -9.44
C LEU A 28 34.30 -16.89 -8.56
N ILE A 29 35.07 -15.82 -8.77
CA ILE A 29 34.90 -14.56 -8.04
C ILE A 29 33.52 -13.95 -8.31
N PHE A 30 33.10 -13.90 -9.57
CA PHE A 30 31.76 -13.41 -9.95
C PHE A 30 30.64 -14.31 -9.41
N SER A 31 30.83 -15.63 -9.35
CA SER A 31 29.86 -16.56 -8.74
C SER A 31 29.72 -16.31 -7.24
N VAL A 32 30.84 -16.25 -6.50
CA VAL A 32 30.83 -16.02 -5.06
C VAL A 32 30.39 -14.61 -4.67
N LEU A 33 30.80 -13.59 -5.46
CA LEU A 33 30.34 -12.23 -5.28
C LEU A 33 28.86 -12.08 -5.65
N GLY A 34 28.38 -12.81 -6.65
CA GLY A 34 26.97 -12.81 -7.08
C GLY A 34 26.02 -13.38 -6.01
N GLU A 35 26.52 -14.23 -5.11
CA GLU A 35 25.75 -14.74 -3.96
C GLU A 35 25.76 -13.78 -2.76
N LYS A 36 26.84 -13.02 -2.56
CA LYS A 36 27.01 -12.11 -1.42
C LYS A 36 26.72 -10.64 -1.75
N VAL A 37 26.97 -10.22 -2.97
CA VAL A 37 26.68 -8.88 -3.46
C VAL A 37 25.65 -9.04 -4.58
N ASN A 38 24.51 -8.43 -4.44
CA ASN A 38 23.42 -8.52 -5.42
C ASN A 38 23.85 -7.87 -6.76
N LEU A 39 24.64 -8.60 -7.55
CA LEU A 39 25.09 -8.19 -8.90
C LEU A 39 23.99 -8.40 -9.97
N LYS A 40 22.80 -8.88 -9.58
CA LYS A 40 21.65 -8.96 -10.46
C LYS A 40 21.12 -7.56 -10.69
N LEU A 41 21.39 -6.99 -11.85
CA LEU A 41 20.79 -5.72 -12.26
C LEU A 41 19.34 -6.00 -12.66
N ASP A 42 18.40 -5.44 -11.92
CA ASP A 42 16.99 -5.48 -12.28
C ASP A 42 16.78 -4.54 -13.47
N LEU A 43 16.56 -5.11 -14.65
CA LEU A 43 16.33 -4.39 -15.90
C LEU A 43 14.82 -4.19 -16.17
N THR A 44 13.95 -4.60 -15.24
CA THR A 44 12.51 -4.34 -15.36
C THR A 44 12.21 -2.87 -15.09
N GLY A 45 11.32 -2.27 -15.88
CA GLY A 45 10.98 -0.84 -15.75
C GLY A 45 10.39 -0.44 -14.39
N GLY A 46 9.91 -1.41 -13.61
CA GLY A 46 9.30 -1.21 -12.29
C GLY A 46 10.07 -1.80 -11.11
N GLY A 47 11.32 -2.25 -11.28
CA GLY A 47 12.09 -2.86 -10.19
C GLY A 47 11.41 -4.11 -9.59
N VAL A 48 10.83 -4.97 -10.43
CA VAL A 48 9.96 -6.09 -9.99
C VAL A 48 10.70 -7.09 -9.11
N PHE A 49 12.02 -7.21 -9.25
CA PHE A 49 12.88 -8.15 -8.51
C PHE A 49 13.77 -7.48 -7.46
N THR A 50 13.57 -6.20 -7.20
CA THR A 50 14.28 -5.47 -6.14
C THR A 50 13.27 -4.99 -5.11
N LEU A 51 13.64 -4.95 -3.83
CA LEU A 51 12.78 -4.32 -2.82
C LEU A 51 12.75 -2.80 -3.04
N SER A 52 11.59 -2.20 -2.79
CA SER A 52 11.47 -0.74 -2.62
C SER A 52 12.30 -0.29 -1.41
N ASP A 53 12.59 1.00 -1.34
CA ASP A 53 13.35 1.55 -0.21
C ASP A 53 12.61 1.33 1.11
N GLU A 54 11.28 1.40 1.09
CA GLU A 54 10.43 1.14 2.25
C GLU A 54 10.50 -0.33 2.69
N SER A 55 10.37 -1.27 1.78
CA SER A 55 10.48 -2.71 2.09
C SER A 55 11.86 -3.08 2.58
N LYS A 56 12.87 -2.46 2.00
CA LYS A 56 14.26 -2.64 2.42
C LYS A 56 14.46 -2.13 3.85
N ALA A 57 13.94 -0.94 4.17
CA ALA A 57 13.98 -0.40 5.53
C ALA A 57 13.26 -1.31 6.54
N VAL A 58 12.11 -1.89 6.16
CA VAL A 58 11.40 -2.88 6.99
C VAL A 58 12.24 -4.14 7.23
N ALA A 59 12.84 -4.68 6.18
CA ALA A 59 13.67 -5.88 6.30
C ALA A 59 14.93 -5.62 7.14
N GLU A 60 15.67 -4.56 6.84
CA GLU A 60 16.88 -4.16 7.57
C GLU A 60 16.59 -3.80 9.03
N GLY A 61 15.41 -3.23 9.32
CA GLY A 61 14.96 -2.84 10.65
C GLY A 61 14.41 -4.00 11.51
N ALA A 62 14.25 -5.20 10.96
CA ALA A 62 13.80 -6.34 11.74
C ALA A 62 14.86 -6.74 12.79
N ASP A 63 14.48 -6.67 14.06
CA ASP A 63 15.33 -6.94 15.24
C ASP A 63 15.13 -8.32 15.84
N LYS A 64 14.24 -9.14 15.28
CA LYS A 64 13.89 -10.49 15.70
C LYS A 64 14.01 -11.48 14.55
N GLU A 65 14.23 -12.75 14.88
CA GLU A 65 14.22 -13.82 13.88
C GLU A 65 12.82 -13.99 13.26
N VAL A 66 12.76 -13.94 11.94
CA VAL A 66 11.54 -14.10 11.13
C VAL A 66 11.75 -15.25 10.16
N ASP A 67 10.86 -16.24 10.23
CA ASP A 67 10.78 -17.31 9.25
C ASP A 67 9.70 -16.97 8.21
N ILE A 68 10.08 -16.92 6.93
CA ILE A 68 9.18 -16.76 5.78
C ILE A 68 9.09 -18.11 5.07
N TYR A 69 7.91 -18.69 5.01
CA TYR A 69 7.65 -19.94 4.30
C TYR A 69 6.86 -19.67 3.03
N TYR A 70 7.43 -20.04 1.90
CA TYR A 70 6.74 -20.02 0.61
C TYR A 70 6.07 -21.37 0.38
N ALA A 71 4.76 -21.41 0.57
CA ALA A 71 3.96 -22.62 0.52
C ALA A 71 3.44 -22.89 -0.90
N THR A 72 4.05 -23.86 -1.60
CA THR A 72 3.73 -24.16 -3.01
C THR A 72 4.00 -25.63 -3.31
N ASN A 73 4.05 -26.01 -4.58
CA ASN A 73 4.58 -27.26 -5.09
C ASN A 73 5.34 -27.04 -6.40
N ALA A 74 6.01 -28.07 -6.90
CA ALA A 74 6.83 -27.95 -8.11
C ALA A 74 6.05 -27.51 -9.38
N GLN A 75 4.76 -27.83 -9.46
CA GLN A 75 3.92 -27.53 -10.63
C GLN A 75 3.35 -26.11 -10.60
N ASN A 76 3.02 -25.60 -9.40
CA ASN A 76 2.40 -24.27 -9.22
C ASN A 76 3.40 -23.18 -8.84
N ARG A 77 4.67 -23.55 -8.64
CA ARG A 77 5.71 -22.64 -8.19
C ARG A 77 5.81 -21.39 -9.08
N ASN A 78 5.66 -20.22 -8.49
CA ASN A 78 5.90 -18.95 -9.14
C ASN A 78 7.34 -18.48 -8.84
N THR A 79 8.22 -18.55 -9.82
CA THR A 79 9.66 -18.19 -9.67
C THR A 79 9.84 -16.74 -9.26
N ARG A 80 8.96 -15.82 -9.71
CA ARG A 80 9.00 -14.41 -9.32
C ARG A 80 8.77 -14.24 -7.83
N TYR A 81 7.82 -14.99 -7.25
CA TYR A 81 7.56 -14.93 -5.81
C TYR A 81 8.76 -15.42 -5.03
N SER A 82 9.37 -16.54 -5.43
CA SER A 82 10.60 -17.03 -4.78
C SER A 82 11.69 -15.97 -4.81
N GLU A 83 11.93 -15.32 -5.94
CA GLU A 83 12.99 -14.32 -6.08
C GLU A 83 12.71 -13.07 -5.21
N ILE A 84 11.48 -12.57 -5.16
CA ILE A 84 11.10 -11.44 -4.30
C ILE A 84 11.31 -11.82 -2.83
N LEU A 85 10.85 -12.99 -2.40
CA LEU A 85 11.00 -13.44 -1.01
C LEU A 85 12.47 -13.60 -0.61
N GLU A 86 13.31 -14.16 -1.49
CA GLU A 86 14.74 -14.26 -1.27
C GLU A 86 15.42 -12.91 -1.09
N THR A 87 14.88 -11.82 -1.67
CA THR A 87 15.45 -10.48 -1.46
C THR A 87 15.30 -9.99 -0.03
N PHE A 88 14.20 -10.36 0.66
CA PHE A 88 14.05 -10.08 2.10
C PHE A 88 15.11 -10.82 2.94
N GLY A 89 15.33 -12.11 2.66
CA GLY A 89 16.36 -12.89 3.35
C GLY A 89 17.79 -12.38 3.10
N ARG A 90 18.04 -11.79 1.94
CA ARG A 90 19.35 -11.16 1.65
C ARG A 90 19.53 -9.79 2.31
N ALA A 91 18.42 -9.08 2.61
CA ALA A 91 18.47 -7.77 3.24
C ALA A 91 18.81 -7.84 4.73
N ASN A 92 18.48 -8.95 5.40
CA ASN A 92 18.75 -9.13 6.84
C ASN A 92 18.93 -10.61 7.18
N ASP A 93 20.05 -10.96 7.81
CA ASP A 93 20.39 -12.34 8.22
C ASP A 93 19.41 -12.94 9.25
N LEU A 94 18.59 -12.10 9.93
CA LEU A 94 17.52 -12.56 10.82
C LEU A 94 16.28 -13.04 10.08
N ILE A 95 16.19 -12.79 8.78
CA ILE A 95 15.05 -13.22 7.93
C ILE A 95 15.46 -14.49 7.17
N SER A 96 14.82 -15.60 7.50
CA SER A 96 15.02 -16.90 6.84
C SER A 96 13.89 -17.18 5.86
N VAL A 97 14.22 -17.50 4.62
CA VAL A 97 13.23 -17.85 3.59
C VAL A 97 13.32 -19.34 3.26
N LYS A 98 12.20 -20.05 3.32
CA LYS A 98 12.11 -21.50 3.11
C LYS A 98 10.95 -21.83 2.18
N GLU A 99 11.18 -22.65 1.18
CA GLU A 99 10.11 -23.19 0.35
C GLU A 99 9.56 -24.47 1.00
N VAL A 100 8.23 -24.57 1.10
CA VAL A 100 7.51 -25.72 1.64
C VAL A 100 6.63 -26.33 0.56
N ASN A 101 6.86 -27.60 0.27
CA ASN A 101 6.06 -28.34 -0.69
C ASN A 101 4.81 -28.91 0.00
N LEU A 102 3.64 -28.33 -0.31
CA LEU A 102 2.36 -28.70 0.30
C LEU A 102 1.89 -30.14 -0.05
N ASP A 103 2.37 -30.71 -1.16
CA ASP A 103 2.01 -32.07 -1.54
C ASP A 103 2.74 -33.10 -0.67
N THR A 104 3.96 -32.79 -0.24
CA THR A 104 4.78 -33.65 0.60
C THR A 104 4.65 -33.36 2.09
N ASP A 105 4.21 -32.16 2.44
CA ASP A 105 3.96 -31.73 3.84
C ASP A 105 2.51 -31.22 4.05
N PRO A 106 1.51 -32.10 4.02
CA PRO A 106 0.13 -31.69 4.31
C PRO A 106 -0.10 -31.28 5.77
N GLY A 107 0.85 -31.59 6.67
CA GLY A 107 0.84 -31.14 8.06
C GLY A 107 1.01 -29.62 8.16
N PHE A 108 1.91 -29.05 7.37
CA PHE A 108 2.13 -27.61 7.30
C PHE A 108 0.85 -26.86 6.87
N SER A 109 0.18 -27.33 5.81
CA SER A 109 -1.09 -26.74 5.34
C SER A 109 -2.17 -26.74 6.43
N ARG A 110 -2.27 -27.81 7.22
CA ARG A 110 -3.25 -27.91 8.33
C ARG A 110 -2.89 -26.98 9.49
N THR A 111 -1.62 -26.91 9.85
CA THR A 111 -1.13 -26.06 10.96
C THR A 111 -1.41 -24.59 10.70
N TYR A 112 -1.09 -24.12 9.51
CA TYR A 112 -1.27 -22.71 9.12
C TYR A 112 -2.57 -22.44 8.38
N LYS A 113 -3.48 -23.43 8.22
CA LYS A 113 -4.77 -23.31 7.52
C LYS A 113 -4.63 -22.73 6.11
N ILE A 114 -3.58 -23.13 5.39
CA ILE A 114 -3.33 -22.67 4.01
C ILE A 114 -4.36 -23.28 3.09
N LYS A 115 -4.99 -22.42 2.27
CA LYS A 115 -6.06 -22.80 1.34
C LYS A 115 -5.56 -22.97 -0.09
N SER A 116 -4.48 -22.30 -0.45
CA SER A 116 -4.02 -22.16 -1.85
C SER A 116 -2.51 -22.33 -1.96
N TYR A 117 -2.03 -22.88 -3.09
CA TYR A 117 -0.61 -22.83 -3.45
C TYR A 117 -0.18 -21.37 -3.67
N ASN A 118 1.12 -21.12 -3.52
CA ASN A 118 1.74 -19.80 -3.63
C ASN A 118 1.35 -18.82 -2.50
N SER A 119 0.83 -19.33 -1.39
CA SER A 119 0.63 -18.55 -0.17
C SER A 119 1.96 -18.39 0.59
N VAL A 120 2.09 -17.31 1.35
CA VAL A 120 3.28 -17.03 2.16
C VAL A 120 2.90 -17.00 3.63
N VAL A 121 3.65 -17.70 4.45
CA VAL A 121 3.52 -17.66 5.92
C VAL A 121 4.72 -16.93 6.48
N VAL A 122 4.48 -15.92 7.29
CA VAL A 122 5.52 -15.16 8.00
C VAL A 122 5.33 -15.39 9.48
N GLU A 123 6.36 -15.88 10.15
CA GLU A 123 6.33 -16.24 11.57
C GLU A 123 7.49 -15.62 12.33
N CYS A 124 7.24 -15.12 13.53
CA CYS A 124 8.25 -14.74 14.50
C CYS A 124 8.04 -15.51 15.80
N LYS A 125 8.97 -16.41 16.13
CA LYS A 125 8.88 -17.24 17.33
C LYS A 125 8.97 -16.44 18.61
N ALA A 126 9.76 -15.37 18.61
CA ALA A 126 9.95 -14.52 19.78
C ALA A 126 8.65 -13.86 20.26
N THR A 127 7.78 -13.46 19.34
CA THR A 127 6.48 -12.86 19.62
C THR A 127 5.34 -13.87 19.58
N SER A 128 5.59 -15.10 19.12
CA SER A 128 4.58 -16.14 18.85
C SER A 128 3.51 -15.70 17.85
N LYS A 129 3.83 -14.78 16.95
CA LYS A 129 2.91 -14.26 15.94
C LYS A 129 3.17 -14.86 14.59
N VAL A 130 2.08 -15.09 13.87
CA VAL A 130 2.06 -15.59 12.50
C VAL A 130 1.14 -14.71 11.66
N ARG A 131 1.56 -14.42 10.43
CA ARG A 131 0.69 -13.82 9.42
C ARG A 131 0.75 -14.64 8.13
N ILE A 132 -0.41 -14.89 7.56
CA ILE A 132 -0.55 -15.64 6.31
C ILE A 132 -0.97 -14.66 5.23
N VAL A 133 -0.22 -14.63 4.15
CA VAL A 133 -0.55 -13.92 2.92
C VAL A 133 -1.09 -14.97 1.94
N ASP A 134 -2.41 -14.98 1.77
CA ASP A 134 -3.06 -15.89 0.82
C ASP A 134 -2.72 -15.48 -0.61
N SER A 135 -2.57 -16.46 -1.49
CA SER A 135 -2.20 -16.19 -2.89
C SER A 135 -3.26 -15.38 -3.65
N SER A 136 -4.52 -15.41 -3.23
CA SER A 136 -5.60 -14.60 -3.81
C SER A 136 -5.40 -13.09 -3.62
N LEU A 137 -4.63 -12.70 -2.59
CA LEU A 137 -4.33 -11.30 -2.29
C LEU A 137 -3.10 -10.77 -3.03
N ILE A 138 -2.26 -11.67 -3.56
CA ILE A 138 -0.95 -11.30 -4.10
C ILE A 138 -1.04 -10.66 -5.48
N GLU A 139 -1.90 -11.16 -6.35
CA GLU A 139 -2.03 -10.63 -7.72
C GLU A 139 -3.46 -10.20 -8.01
N TYR A 140 -3.62 -8.99 -8.49
CA TYR A 140 -4.89 -8.43 -8.91
C TYR A 140 -4.83 -7.96 -10.38
N ASN A 141 -5.94 -8.11 -11.09
CA ASN A 141 -6.07 -7.58 -12.44
C ASN A 141 -6.58 -6.14 -12.38
N GLY A 142 -5.68 -5.18 -12.48
CA GLY A 142 -6.04 -3.76 -12.50
C GLY A 142 -6.82 -3.39 -13.76
N GLN A 143 -7.91 -2.64 -13.59
CA GLN A 143 -8.66 -2.04 -14.68
C GLN A 143 -8.25 -0.57 -14.82
N ASN A 144 -8.05 -0.12 -16.05
CA ASN A 144 -7.90 1.31 -16.31
C ASN A 144 -9.26 2.03 -16.21
N ASP A 145 -9.26 3.38 -16.28
CA ASP A 145 -10.47 4.21 -16.20
C ASP A 145 -11.54 3.87 -17.27
N ASN A 146 -11.18 3.11 -18.31
CA ASN A 146 -12.09 2.62 -19.37
C ASN A 146 -12.56 1.16 -19.11
N GLY A 147 -12.27 0.58 -17.96
CA GLY A 147 -12.65 -0.80 -17.61
C GLY A 147 -11.85 -1.88 -18.35
N VAL A 148 -10.76 -1.53 -19.02
CA VAL A 148 -9.90 -2.49 -19.73
C VAL A 148 -8.85 -3.04 -18.76
N ILE A 149 -8.82 -4.38 -18.62
CA ILE A 149 -7.80 -5.07 -17.81
C ILE A 149 -6.47 -5.00 -18.57
N ASN A 150 -5.61 -4.07 -18.20
CA ASN A 150 -4.32 -3.86 -18.88
C ASN A 150 -3.11 -4.18 -18.02
N THR A 151 -3.26 -4.29 -16.72
CA THR A 151 -2.13 -4.45 -15.81
C THR A 151 -2.43 -5.52 -14.77
N LYS A 152 -1.45 -6.36 -14.50
CA LYS A 152 -1.44 -7.14 -13.26
C LYS A 152 -0.69 -6.34 -12.22
N VAL A 153 -1.30 -6.17 -11.06
CA VAL A 153 -0.67 -5.53 -9.90
C VAL A 153 -0.25 -6.62 -8.93
N ASN A 154 0.99 -6.54 -8.45
CA ASN A 154 1.52 -7.50 -7.49
C ASN A 154 1.75 -6.83 -6.14
N TYR A 155 1.15 -7.37 -5.12
CA TYR A 155 1.18 -6.90 -3.74
C TYR A 155 2.08 -7.74 -2.82
N LEU A 156 2.78 -8.76 -3.33
CA LEU A 156 3.58 -9.68 -2.51
C LEU A 156 4.54 -8.95 -1.59
N GLU A 157 5.28 -7.99 -2.15
CA GLU A 157 6.25 -7.20 -1.39
C GLU A 157 5.58 -6.40 -0.28
N SER A 158 4.47 -5.73 -0.58
CA SER A 158 3.70 -4.95 0.37
C SER A 158 3.18 -5.82 1.52
N TYR A 159 2.52 -6.93 1.20
CA TYR A 159 1.98 -7.83 2.22
C TYR A 159 3.05 -8.51 3.06
N VAL A 160 4.19 -8.89 2.47
CA VAL A 160 5.29 -9.51 3.22
C VAL A 160 5.96 -8.48 4.14
N SER A 161 6.17 -7.25 3.68
CA SER A 161 6.68 -6.16 4.52
C SER A 161 5.76 -5.88 5.71
N ALA A 162 4.45 -5.81 5.46
CA ALA A 162 3.46 -5.66 6.52
C ALA A 162 3.44 -6.86 7.48
N ALA A 163 3.56 -8.08 6.96
CA ALA A 163 3.63 -9.28 7.77
C ALA A 163 4.87 -9.28 8.68
N ILE A 164 6.04 -8.88 8.18
CA ILE A 164 7.27 -8.73 8.98
C ILE A 164 7.04 -7.71 10.10
N ARG A 165 6.54 -6.51 9.80
CA ARG A 165 6.21 -5.49 10.81
C ARG A 165 5.24 -6.01 11.87
N TYR A 166 4.21 -6.75 11.45
CA TYR A 166 3.22 -7.32 12.35
C TYR A 166 3.82 -8.36 13.30
N VAL A 167 4.56 -9.33 12.75
CA VAL A 167 5.07 -10.42 13.57
C VAL A 167 6.21 -10.00 14.50
N THR A 168 6.99 -8.97 14.14
CA THR A 168 8.07 -8.44 14.97
C THR A 168 7.57 -7.45 16.03
N SER A 169 6.41 -6.80 15.81
CA SER A 169 5.84 -5.87 16.78
C SER A 169 5.41 -6.56 18.07
N GLU A 170 5.74 -5.99 19.24
CA GLU A 170 5.23 -6.49 20.52
C GLU A 170 3.71 -6.28 20.62
N LYS A 171 3.21 -5.12 20.24
CA LYS A 171 1.79 -4.76 20.26
C LYS A 171 1.38 -4.16 18.91
N PRO A 172 0.91 -4.98 17.94
CA PRO A 172 0.31 -4.45 16.73
C PRO A 172 -0.94 -3.64 17.04
N LEU A 173 -1.21 -2.60 16.23
CA LEU A 173 -2.39 -1.77 16.38
C LEU A 173 -3.66 -2.61 16.19
N MET A 174 -4.58 -2.56 17.16
CA MET A 174 -5.85 -3.27 17.12
C MET A 174 -6.99 -2.34 16.68
N VAL A 175 -7.50 -2.56 15.48
CA VAL A 175 -8.63 -1.83 14.91
C VAL A 175 -9.89 -2.69 14.98
N TYR A 176 -10.96 -2.15 15.57
CA TYR A 176 -12.28 -2.78 15.56
C TYR A 176 -13.16 -2.11 14.50
N ILE A 177 -13.67 -2.91 13.57
CA ILE A 177 -14.67 -2.47 12.61
C ILE A 177 -16.03 -2.69 13.24
N ALA A 178 -16.75 -1.58 13.46
CA ALA A 178 -18.07 -1.60 14.08
C ALA A 178 -19.13 -2.13 13.12
N MET A 179 -20.07 -2.88 13.68
CA MET A 179 -21.27 -3.44 13.03
C MET A 179 -22.47 -3.29 13.96
N GLY A 180 -23.68 -3.49 13.44
CA GLY A 180 -24.92 -3.48 14.20
C GLY A 180 -25.82 -2.28 13.91
N HIS A 181 -25.30 -1.21 13.29
CA HIS A 181 -26.11 -0.07 12.82
C HIS A 181 -26.36 -0.11 11.31
N GLY A 182 -26.27 -1.29 10.69
CA GLY A 182 -26.48 -1.47 9.25
C GLY A 182 -25.36 -0.83 8.41
N GLU A 183 -24.14 -0.94 8.87
CA GLU A 183 -22.95 -0.47 8.18
C GLU A 183 -22.87 -1.07 6.78
N ILE A 184 -22.40 -0.28 5.82
CA ILE A 184 -22.35 -0.70 4.39
C ILE A 184 -21.56 -1.98 4.17
N ILE A 185 -20.64 -2.28 5.08
CA ILE A 185 -19.77 -3.44 5.03
C ILE A 185 -20.45 -4.77 5.42
N GLU A 186 -21.60 -4.74 6.12
CA GLU A 186 -22.23 -5.95 6.67
C GLU A 186 -22.67 -6.97 5.61
N ASN A 187 -22.95 -6.53 4.39
CA ASN A 187 -23.49 -7.35 3.31
C ASN A 187 -22.64 -7.36 2.04
N SER A 188 -21.35 -7.05 2.12
CA SER A 188 -20.58 -6.83 0.92
C SER A 188 -19.14 -7.35 0.98
N SER A 189 -18.53 -7.56 -0.19
CA SER A 189 -17.10 -7.77 -0.35
C SER A 189 -16.24 -6.59 0.13
N PHE A 190 -16.86 -5.47 0.49
CA PHE A 190 -16.15 -4.29 1.01
C PHE A 190 -15.52 -4.55 2.38
N LEU A 191 -16.15 -5.40 3.21
CA LEU A 191 -15.56 -5.80 4.48
C LEU A 191 -14.23 -6.52 4.26
N ASP A 192 -14.22 -7.52 3.36
CA ASP A 192 -13.01 -8.28 3.06
C ASP A 192 -11.91 -7.33 2.57
N TYR A 193 -12.27 -6.40 1.70
CA TYR A 193 -11.34 -5.42 1.15
C TYR A 193 -10.79 -4.47 2.22
N LEU A 194 -11.64 -3.90 3.08
CA LEU A 194 -11.23 -3.04 4.18
C LEU A 194 -10.32 -3.79 5.16
N MET A 195 -10.66 -5.04 5.47
CA MET A 195 -9.81 -5.89 6.31
C MET A 195 -8.45 -6.15 5.66
N ASP A 196 -8.43 -6.47 4.37
CA ASP A 196 -7.19 -6.71 3.63
C ASP A 196 -6.32 -5.46 3.56
N MET A 197 -6.93 -4.29 3.34
CA MET A 197 -6.22 -3.01 3.39
C MET A 197 -5.54 -2.80 4.75
N LEU A 198 -6.26 -3.00 5.84
CA LEU A 198 -5.72 -2.82 7.19
C LEU A 198 -4.66 -3.89 7.51
N TYR A 199 -4.84 -5.12 7.03
CA TYR A 199 -3.82 -6.16 7.14
C TYR A 199 -2.56 -5.83 6.35
N SER A 200 -2.68 -5.20 5.17
CA SER A 200 -1.53 -4.76 4.38
C SER A 200 -0.69 -3.68 5.07
N GLU A 201 -1.22 -3.08 6.16
CA GLU A 201 -0.55 -2.06 6.96
C GLU A 201 -0.10 -2.57 8.35
N ALA A 202 0.04 -3.86 8.51
CA ALA A 202 0.47 -4.53 9.75
C ALA A 202 -0.49 -4.36 10.94
N MET A 203 -1.75 -4.02 10.71
CA MET A 203 -2.75 -3.88 11.75
C MET A 203 -3.40 -5.23 12.08
N SER A 204 -3.89 -5.37 13.30
CA SER A 204 -4.82 -6.41 13.69
C SER A 204 -6.25 -5.88 13.54
N VAL A 205 -7.14 -6.70 12.97
CA VAL A 205 -8.52 -6.28 12.71
C VAL A 205 -9.49 -7.29 13.33
N LYS A 206 -10.51 -6.78 14.00
CA LYS A 206 -11.63 -7.58 14.52
C LYS A 206 -12.95 -6.87 14.23
N LEU A 207 -14.03 -7.65 14.19
CA LEU A 207 -15.39 -7.11 14.13
C LEU A 207 -15.91 -6.88 15.56
N LEU A 208 -16.70 -5.83 15.73
CA LEU A 208 -17.38 -5.48 16.98
C LEU A 208 -18.85 -5.20 16.70
N ASP A 209 -19.75 -6.03 17.17
CA ASP A 209 -21.16 -5.64 17.20
C ASP A 209 -21.35 -4.55 18.25
N PHE A 210 -21.39 -3.30 17.77
CA PHE A 210 -21.43 -2.14 18.67
C PHE A 210 -22.76 -2.01 19.40
N THR A 211 -23.83 -2.65 18.93
CA THR A 211 -25.14 -2.63 19.57
C THR A 211 -25.20 -3.56 20.79
N THR A 212 -24.59 -4.74 20.71
CA THR A 212 -24.70 -5.80 21.72
C THR A 212 -23.46 -5.93 22.59
N ASP A 213 -22.27 -5.67 22.06
CA ASP A 213 -21.02 -5.95 22.74
C ASP A 213 -20.48 -4.72 23.50
N ALA A 214 -19.75 -4.97 24.54
CA ALA A 214 -18.94 -3.94 25.20
C ALA A 214 -17.69 -3.66 24.34
N VAL A 215 -17.21 -2.42 24.36
CA VAL A 215 -15.94 -2.09 23.71
C VAL A 215 -14.80 -2.87 24.37
N PRO A 216 -14.05 -3.69 23.61
CA PRO A 216 -12.95 -4.44 24.16
C PRO A 216 -11.82 -3.56 24.68
N ALA A 217 -11.19 -3.96 25.79
CA ALA A 217 -10.11 -3.18 26.42
C ALA A 217 -8.83 -3.11 25.55
N ASP A 218 -8.70 -4.00 24.55
CA ASP A 218 -7.60 -4.01 23.58
C ASP A 218 -7.91 -3.18 22.33
N ALA A 219 -9.06 -2.47 22.28
CA ALA A 219 -9.40 -1.62 21.14
C ALA A 219 -8.52 -0.36 21.13
N ASP A 220 -7.58 -0.30 20.22
CA ASP A 220 -6.78 0.91 19.99
C ASP A 220 -7.56 1.92 19.13
N MET A 221 -8.48 1.46 18.27
CA MET A 221 -9.35 2.28 17.43
C MET A 221 -10.64 1.57 17.06
N ILE A 222 -11.72 2.33 16.92
CA ILE A 222 -13.01 1.86 16.37
C ILE A 222 -13.28 2.60 15.06
N LEU A 223 -13.65 1.85 14.02
CA LEU A 223 -14.00 2.38 12.69
C LEU A 223 -15.47 2.06 12.40
N PHE A 224 -16.27 3.10 12.14
CA PHE A 224 -17.66 2.99 11.66
C PHE A 224 -17.71 3.29 10.17
N ALA A 225 -18.22 2.36 9.37
CA ALA A 225 -18.23 2.43 7.91
C ALA A 225 -19.64 2.56 7.35
N GLY A 226 -20.14 3.78 7.28
CA GLY A 226 -21.41 4.11 6.63
C GLY A 226 -22.64 3.51 7.33
N PRO A 227 -22.87 3.72 8.64
CA PRO A 227 -24.05 3.25 9.33
C PRO A 227 -25.32 3.85 8.71
N THR A 228 -26.40 3.04 8.70
CA THR A 228 -27.71 3.41 8.15
C THR A 228 -28.79 3.57 9.22
N ALA A 229 -28.55 3.02 10.41
CA ALA A 229 -29.42 3.19 11.57
C ALA A 229 -28.78 4.12 12.59
N ASP A 230 -29.60 4.97 13.23
CA ASP A 230 -29.13 5.92 14.25
C ASP A 230 -28.76 5.22 15.55
N PHE A 231 -27.91 5.85 16.32
CA PHE A 231 -27.40 5.35 17.59
C PHE A 231 -28.41 5.58 18.70
N THR A 232 -28.63 4.57 19.53
CA THR A 232 -29.45 4.72 20.75
C THR A 232 -28.68 5.51 21.83
N ASP A 233 -29.38 5.98 22.85
CA ASP A 233 -28.74 6.65 24.01
C ASP A 233 -27.69 5.74 24.67
N ALA A 234 -27.92 4.42 24.68
CA ALA A 234 -26.97 3.45 25.21
C ALA A 234 -25.72 3.34 24.36
N ASP A 235 -25.87 3.37 23.03
CA ASP A 235 -24.73 3.35 22.09
C ASP A 235 -23.94 4.66 22.16
N ILE A 236 -24.64 5.80 22.26
CA ILE A 236 -24.01 7.11 22.47
C ILE A 236 -23.21 7.11 23.78
N LYS A 237 -23.79 6.59 24.86
CA LYS A 237 -23.05 6.49 26.12
C LYS A 237 -21.83 5.59 26.02
N LYS A 238 -21.92 4.45 25.33
CA LYS A 238 -20.81 3.54 25.11
C LYS A 238 -19.68 4.21 24.28
N LEU A 239 -20.05 4.97 23.25
CA LEU A 239 -19.13 5.76 22.44
C LEU A 239 -18.44 6.85 23.25
N ASP A 240 -19.21 7.58 24.06
CA ASP A 240 -18.71 8.64 24.94
C ASP A 240 -17.74 8.09 25.99
N ASP A 241 -18.13 7.02 26.71
CA ASP A 241 -17.28 6.36 27.70
C ASP A 241 -15.92 5.91 27.08
N TYR A 242 -15.95 5.38 25.85
CA TYR A 242 -14.73 4.99 25.14
C TYR A 242 -13.86 6.19 24.75
N LEU A 243 -14.47 7.24 24.22
CA LEU A 243 -13.76 8.46 23.84
C LEU A 243 -13.22 9.21 25.08
N GLU A 244 -13.99 9.35 26.16
CA GLU A 244 -13.52 9.99 27.40
C GLU A 244 -12.35 9.22 28.06
N ALA A 245 -12.23 7.92 27.80
CA ALA A 245 -11.09 7.11 28.22
C ALA A 245 -9.83 7.31 27.32
N GLY A 246 -9.87 8.22 26.34
CA GLY A 246 -8.77 8.43 25.38
C GLY A 246 -8.86 7.58 24.15
N GLY A 247 -10.05 7.05 23.86
CA GLY A 247 -10.33 6.25 22.67
C GLY A 247 -10.15 7.01 21.36
N ARG A 248 -10.05 6.28 20.28
CA ARG A 248 -9.87 6.80 18.93
C ARG A 248 -10.97 6.25 18.02
N VAL A 249 -11.66 7.13 17.32
CA VAL A 249 -12.79 6.77 16.46
C VAL A 249 -12.61 7.38 15.08
N GLN A 250 -12.77 6.55 14.05
CA GLN A 250 -12.99 7.02 12.69
C GLN A 250 -14.44 6.74 12.30
N PHE A 251 -15.15 7.78 11.96
CA PHE A 251 -16.54 7.72 11.55
C PHE A 251 -16.68 8.20 10.09
N TYR A 252 -17.15 7.30 9.24
CA TYR A 252 -17.44 7.57 7.85
C TYR A 252 -18.95 7.52 7.63
N SER A 253 -19.57 8.67 7.34
CA SER A 253 -21.02 8.74 7.21
C SER A 253 -21.52 8.10 5.92
N ASN A 254 -22.76 7.60 5.95
CA ASN A 254 -23.50 7.26 4.75
C ASN A 254 -24.35 8.48 4.34
N PRO A 255 -24.05 9.15 3.22
CA PRO A 255 -24.73 10.37 2.84
C PRO A 255 -26.22 10.24 2.57
N SER A 256 -26.71 9.01 2.42
CA SER A 256 -28.13 8.73 2.20
C SER A 256 -28.96 8.65 3.47
N TYR A 257 -28.31 8.68 4.65
CA TYR A 257 -28.98 8.52 5.94
C TYR A 257 -28.60 9.65 6.90
N SER A 258 -29.58 10.10 7.69
CA SER A 258 -29.37 11.10 8.73
C SER A 258 -29.41 10.44 10.10
N LEU A 259 -28.34 10.60 10.87
CA LEU A 259 -28.18 10.03 12.21
C LEU A 259 -28.35 11.15 13.24
N SER A 260 -29.58 11.51 13.54
CA SER A 260 -29.92 12.70 14.33
C SER A 260 -29.40 12.67 15.76
N ASN A 261 -29.47 11.50 16.41
CA ASN A 261 -29.01 11.31 17.79
C ASN A 261 -27.49 11.42 17.87
N LEU A 262 -26.80 10.71 16.98
CA LEU A 262 -25.35 10.75 16.89
C LEU A 262 -24.84 12.15 16.52
N ASN A 263 -25.49 12.83 15.57
CA ASN A 263 -25.13 14.21 15.21
C ASN A 263 -25.33 15.20 16.38
N THR A 264 -26.38 15.01 17.17
CA THR A 264 -26.60 15.83 18.38
C THR A 264 -25.44 15.61 19.36
N TYR A 265 -24.99 14.37 19.55
CA TYR A 265 -23.83 14.06 20.38
C TYR A 265 -22.56 14.72 19.83
N PHE A 266 -22.26 14.59 18.54
CA PHE A 266 -21.09 15.21 17.95
C PHE A 266 -21.11 16.73 18.06
N SER A 267 -22.26 17.36 17.83
CA SER A 267 -22.41 18.80 17.97
C SER A 267 -22.16 19.25 19.42
N ASN A 268 -22.80 18.57 20.40
CA ASN A 268 -22.73 18.96 21.78
C ASN A 268 -21.38 18.68 22.43
N ASN A 269 -20.74 17.55 22.12
CA ASN A 269 -19.53 17.09 22.80
C ASN A 269 -18.26 17.42 22.00
N TRP A 270 -18.34 17.49 20.66
CA TRP A 270 -17.18 17.65 19.78
C TRP A 270 -17.22 18.94 18.93
N GLY A 271 -18.32 19.71 18.96
CA GLY A 271 -18.44 20.92 18.15
C GLY A 271 -18.50 20.66 16.64
N ALA A 272 -18.81 19.45 16.21
CA ALA A 272 -18.92 19.11 14.81
C ALA A 272 -20.30 18.55 14.47
N TYR A 273 -20.79 18.85 13.28
CA TYR A 273 -22.10 18.42 12.80
C TYR A 273 -22.03 18.01 11.33
N ILE A 274 -22.46 16.79 11.02
CA ILE A 274 -22.57 16.29 9.65
C ILE A 274 -23.92 16.73 9.09
N ASN A 275 -23.90 17.56 8.04
CA ASN A 275 -25.12 18.07 7.44
C ASN A 275 -25.82 16.97 6.62
N ASN A 276 -27.14 17.06 6.51
CA ASN A 276 -27.92 16.18 5.63
C ASN A 276 -28.04 16.83 4.24
N ASP A 277 -26.91 16.95 3.55
CA ASP A 277 -26.82 17.59 2.23
C ASP A 277 -26.00 16.72 1.25
N CYS A 278 -25.97 17.14 -0.01
CA CYS A 278 -25.17 16.53 -1.07
C CYS A 278 -24.17 17.57 -1.55
N VAL A 279 -22.88 17.27 -1.42
CA VAL A 279 -21.80 18.17 -1.80
C VAL A 279 -21.43 17.98 -3.28
N SER A 280 -21.19 19.09 -3.96
CA SER A 280 -20.70 19.17 -5.33
C SER A 280 -19.78 20.39 -5.47
N ASP A 281 -19.30 20.66 -6.68
CA ASP A 281 -18.56 21.87 -7.00
C ASP A 281 -19.19 22.55 -8.23
N SER A 282 -19.33 23.88 -8.19
CA SER A 282 -19.86 24.65 -9.33
C SER A 282 -18.82 24.83 -10.44
N ASN A 283 -17.52 24.63 -10.12
CA ASN A 283 -16.44 24.66 -11.09
C ASN A 283 -16.16 23.25 -11.61
N SER A 284 -16.43 23.03 -12.90
CA SER A 284 -16.22 21.73 -13.56
C SER A 284 -14.78 21.23 -13.55
N ALA A 285 -13.80 22.07 -13.22
CA ALA A 285 -12.41 21.64 -13.06
C ALA A 285 -12.22 20.67 -11.86
N PHE A 286 -13.15 20.70 -10.90
CA PHE A 286 -13.17 19.83 -9.73
C PHE A 286 -14.17 18.67 -9.85
N ILE A 287 -14.73 18.49 -11.03
CA ILE A 287 -15.63 17.38 -11.34
C ILE A 287 -15.03 16.56 -12.48
N ALA A 288 -14.62 15.34 -12.16
CA ALA A 288 -14.12 14.40 -13.15
C ALA A 288 -15.27 13.52 -13.68
N ALA A 289 -15.53 13.59 -14.97
CA ALA A 289 -16.52 12.73 -15.60
C ALA A 289 -15.96 11.32 -15.87
N SER A 290 -16.74 10.29 -15.59
CA SER A 290 -16.41 8.91 -15.93
C SER A 290 -17.63 8.15 -16.42
N ALA A 291 -17.43 6.96 -16.98
CA ALA A 291 -18.51 6.07 -17.41
C ALA A 291 -19.41 5.60 -16.24
N MET A 292 -18.94 5.70 -15.00
CA MET A 292 -19.68 5.29 -13.80
C MET A 292 -20.32 6.48 -13.05
N GLY A 293 -20.28 7.68 -13.60
CA GLY A 293 -20.78 8.91 -12.98
C GLY A 293 -19.68 9.95 -12.79
N ASN A 294 -20.07 11.08 -12.27
CA ASN A 294 -19.14 12.17 -11.98
C ASN A 294 -18.50 11.97 -10.60
N TYR A 295 -17.25 12.41 -10.48
CA TYR A 295 -16.52 12.41 -9.22
C TYR A 295 -16.11 13.82 -8.85
N LEU A 296 -16.37 14.20 -7.61
CA LEU A 296 -15.81 15.37 -6.98
C LEU A 296 -14.32 15.09 -6.67
N ILE A 297 -13.47 16.05 -6.99
CA ILE A 297 -12.03 16.04 -6.70
C ILE A 297 -11.77 17.05 -5.57
N PRO A 298 -11.88 16.65 -4.32
CA PRO A 298 -11.67 17.54 -3.19
C PRO A 298 -10.18 17.83 -2.97
N TYR A 299 -9.91 18.87 -2.19
CA TYR A 299 -8.57 19.26 -1.77
C TYR A 299 -8.16 18.66 -0.43
N LEU A 300 -6.90 18.26 -0.34
CA LEU A 300 -6.23 18.03 0.92
C LEU A 300 -5.88 19.38 1.58
N LYS A 301 -6.17 19.53 2.87
CA LYS A 301 -5.76 20.68 3.67
C LYS A 301 -4.45 20.39 4.39
N GLU A 302 -3.67 21.42 4.66
CA GLU A 302 -2.36 21.28 5.31
C GLU A 302 -2.53 20.74 6.74
N HIS A 303 -2.04 19.55 6.98
CA HIS A 303 -2.03 18.88 8.28
C HIS A 303 -0.96 17.77 8.28
N ALA A 304 -0.52 17.30 9.44
CA ALA A 304 0.44 16.20 9.53
C ALA A 304 -0.04 14.91 8.84
N ILE A 305 -1.36 14.65 8.83
CA ILE A 305 -1.97 13.53 8.10
C ILE A 305 -1.76 13.64 6.58
N THR A 306 -1.81 14.85 6.03
CA THR A 306 -1.88 15.11 4.58
C THR A 306 -0.58 15.60 3.98
N SER A 307 0.37 16.05 4.78
CA SER A 307 1.62 16.69 4.33
C SER A 307 2.39 15.84 3.31
N TYR A 308 2.51 14.54 3.56
CA TYR A 308 3.16 13.63 2.61
C TYR A 308 2.37 13.54 1.29
N LEU A 309 1.04 13.37 1.36
CA LEU A 309 0.20 13.24 0.16
C LEU A 309 0.25 14.49 -0.71
N MET A 310 0.27 15.66 -0.08
CA MET A 310 0.44 16.96 -0.77
C MET A 310 1.81 17.07 -1.43
N SER A 311 2.87 16.52 -0.82
CA SER A 311 4.22 16.56 -1.40
C SER A 311 4.36 15.72 -2.67
N VAL A 312 3.57 14.66 -2.81
CA VAL A 312 3.55 13.80 -4.00
C VAL A 312 2.43 14.14 -4.99
N SER A 313 1.78 15.30 -4.81
CA SER A 313 0.68 15.79 -5.66
C SER A 313 -0.49 14.81 -5.80
N SER A 314 -0.77 14.05 -4.76
CA SER A 314 -1.85 13.07 -4.73
C SER A 314 -3.23 13.74 -4.74
N LYS A 315 -4.16 13.11 -5.43
CA LYS A 315 -5.55 13.56 -5.53
C LYS A 315 -6.47 12.58 -4.79
N LEU A 316 -7.60 13.08 -4.36
CA LEU A 316 -8.71 12.27 -3.87
C LEU A 316 -9.85 12.32 -4.86
N ARG A 317 -10.75 11.34 -4.80
CA ARG A 317 -12.01 11.38 -5.51
C ARG A 317 -13.15 10.83 -4.67
N VAL A 318 -14.27 11.48 -4.73
CA VAL A 318 -15.52 11.08 -4.08
C VAL A 318 -16.62 11.12 -5.12
N GLN A 319 -17.53 10.16 -5.14
CA GLN A 319 -18.64 10.20 -6.07
C GLN A 319 -19.46 11.48 -5.83
N GLU A 320 -19.71 12.24 -6.88
CA GLU A 320 -20.42 13.53 -6.80
C GLU A 320 -21.80 13.34 -6.15
N GLY A 321 -22.11 14.20 -5.17
CA GLY A 321 -23.37 14.14 -4.41
C GLY A 321 -23.44 13.02 -3.37
N GLU A 322 -22.40 12.23 -3.23
CA GLU A 322 -22.31 11.18 -2.22
C GLU A 322 -21.30 11.55 -1.12
N ALA A 323 -21.31 12.81 -0.72
CA ALA A 323 -20.67 13.34 0.47
C ALA A 323 -21.59 14.35 1.14
N ASN A 324 -21.60 14.34 2.47
CA ASN A 324 -22.19 15.39 3.29
C ASN A 324 -21.13 16.42 3.66
N SER A 325 -21.52 17.68 3.81
CA SER A 325 -20.66 18.68 4.41
C SER A 325 -20.63 18.58 5.94
N ILE A 326 -19.54 19.05 6.55
CA ILE A 326 -19.34 19.04 7.99
C ILE A 326 -19.16 20.47 8.49
N ASN A 327 -20.02 20.89 9.41
CA ASN A 327 -19.90 22.16 10.12
C ASN A 327 -19.05 21.98 11.38
N ILE A 328 -18.21 22.96 11.67
CA ILE A 328 -17.39 23.01 12.89
C ILE A 328 -17.75 24.26 13.66
N ALA A 329 -18.00 24.12 14.95
CA ALA A 329 -18.15 25.19 15.92
C ALA A 329 -16.95 25.20 16.86
N GLU A 330 -16.39 26.37 17.15
CA GLU A 330 -15.30 26.50 18.10
C GLU A 330 -15.69 26.02 19.50
N LYS A 331 -14.84 25.19 20.08
CA LYS A 331 -14.91 24.73 21.47
C LYS A 331 -13.54 24.84 22.12
N ASN A 332 -13.49 25.34 23.35
CA ASN A 332 -12.22 25.62 24.05
C ASN A 332 -11.36 24.39 24.36
N ASP A 333 -11.97 23.21 24.42
CA ASP A 333 -11.33 21.94 24.76
C ASP A 333 -11.12 21.03 23.54
N ILE A 334 -11.56 21.46 22.35
CA ILE A 334 -11.46 20.70 21.10
C ILE A 334 -10.56 21.44 20.11
N GLU A 335 -9.51 20.76 19.69
CA GLU A 335 -8.74 21.13 18.51
C GLU A 335 -9.42 20.52 17.27
N ALA A 336 -9.83 21.36 16.34
CA ALA A 336 -10.53 20.94 15.12
C ALA A 336 -9.72 21.32 13.88
N ASN A 337 -9.39 20.34 13.04
CA ASN A 337 -8.63 20.53 11.82
C ASN A 337 -9.39 19.95 10.63
N VAL A 338 -9.56 20.75 9.57
CA VAL A 338 -10.10 20.27 8.30
C VAL A 338 -9.02 19.50 7.56
N ILE A 339 -9.33 18.28 7.15
CA ILE A 339 -8.41 17.39 6.43
C ILE A 339 -8.70 17.40 4.92
N VAL A 340 -10.01 17.35 4.57
CA VAL A 340 -10.47 17.34 3.18
C VAL A 340 -11.62 18.33 3.03
N ALA A 341 -11.56 19.16 2.01
CA ALA A 341 -12.61 20.10 1.66
C ALA A 341 -12.78 20.27 0.14
N THR A 342 -13.90 20.83 -0.30
CA THR A 342 -14.08 21.27 -1.68
C THR A 342 -13.21 22.49 -1.99
N SER A 343 -13.26 22.96 -3.23
CA SER A 343 -12.75 24.29 -3.58
C SER A 343 -13.61 25.40 -2.93
N ASP A 344 -13.21 26.65 -3.11
CA ASP A 344 -13.98 27.85 -2.75
C ASP A 344 -15.28 28.02 -3.57
N THR A 345 -15.40 27.27 -4.67
CA THR A 345 -16.60 27.17 -5.50
C THR A 345 -17.50 25.99 -5.15
N GLY A 346 -17.22 25.30 -4.05
CA GLY A 346 -18.02 24.19 -3.54
C GLY A 346 -19.45 24.59 -3.22
N VAL A 347 -20.40 23.74 -3.57
CA VAL A 347 -21.84 23.94 -3.31
C VAL A 347 -22.41 22.72 -2.61
N SER A 348 -23.46 22.93 -1.85
CA SER A 348 -24.26 21.85 -1.27
C SER A 348 -25.74 22.06 -1.58
N MET A 349 -26.47 20.95 -1.60
CA MET A 349 -27.91 20.93 -1.85
C MET A 349 -28.53 19.79 -1.05
N ASP A 350 -29.82 19.90 -0.74
CA ASP A 350 -30.53 18.78 -0.13
C ASP A 350 -30.70 17.62 -1.14
N ARG A 351 -31.07 16.44 -0.65
CA ARG A 351 -31.23 15.23 -1.47
C ARG A 351 -32.31 15.40 -2.56
N GLU A 352 -33.36 16.19 -2.32
CA GLU A 352 -34.40 16.45 -3.30
C GLU A 352 -33.83 17.25 -4.49
N ASN A 353 -33.09 18.33 -4.21
CA ASN A 353 -32.44 19.12 -5.24
C ASN A 353 -31.35 18.33 -5.97
N TRP A 354 -30.65 17.42 -5.30
CA TRP A 354 -29.71 16.49 -5.95
C TRP A 354 -30.40 15.57 -6.97
N VAL A 355 -31.57 15.02 -6.62
CA VAL A 355 -32.37 14.20 -7.54
C VAL A 355 -32.84 15.03 -8.74
N LYS A 356 -33.33 16.27 -8.53
CA LYS A 356 -33.72 17.17 -9.59
C LYS A 356 -32.55 17.52 -10.54
N LYS A 357 -31.37 17.80 -9.98
CA LYS A 357 -30.14 18.02 -10.76
C LYS A 357 -29.86 16.85 -11.70
N ASN A 358 -29.92 15.63 -11.21
CA ASN A 358 -29.69 14.43 -12.00
C ASN A 358 -30.78 14.16 -13.04
N ALA A 359 -32.04 14.58 -12.77
CA ALA A 359 -33.15 14.54 -13.70
C ALA A 359 -33.12 15.71 -14.71
N ARG A 360 -32.17 16.64 -14.60
CA ARG A 360 -32.07 17.88 -15.38
C ARG A 360 -33.27 18.80 -15.19
N GLU A 361 -33.87 18.77 -14.02
CA GLU A 361 -34.92 19.69 -13.60
C GLU A 361 -34.32 20.91 -12.90
N PRO A 362 -35.07 22.02 -12.76
CA PRO A 362 -34.63 23.17 -11.97
C PRO A 362 -34.37 22.77 -10.50
N TYR A 363 -33.21 23.15 -9.99
CA TYR A 363 -32.79 22.82 -8.63
C TYR A 363 -32.11 24.03 -7.96
N ASN A 364 -32.06 24.02 -6.64
CA ASN A 364 -31.38 25.01 -5.83
C ASN A 364 -30.09 24.46 -5.23
N VAL A 365 -29.10 25.32 -5.10
CA VAL A 365 -27.82 25.02 -4.41
C VAL A 365 -27.51 26.12 -3.40
N SER A 366 -26.65 25.83 -2.45
CA SER A 366 -26.09 26.85 -1.57
C SER A 366 -25.25 27.86 -2.34
N GLU A 367 -25.01 29.02 -1.73
CA GLU A 367 -23.98 29.93 -2.23
C GLU A 367 -22.63 29.19 -2.27
N PRO A 368 -21.82 29.44 -3.33
CA PRO A 368 -20.48 28.85 -3.43
C PRO A 368 -19.61 29.21 -2.22
N SER A 369 -19.08 28.22 -1.59
CA SER A 369 -18.09 28.35 -0.51
C SER A 369 -17.43 27.00 -0.26
N GLU A 370 -16.25 27.00 0.32
CA GLU A 370 -15.61 25.76 0.77
C GLU A 370 -16.52 24.94 1.67
N LYS A 371 -16.63 23.64 1.41
CA LYS A 371 -17.38 22.65 2.21
C LYS A 371 -16.42 21.64 2.79
N ASN A 372 -16.39 21.50 4.10
CA ASN A 372 -15.57 20.49 4.77
C ASN A 372 -16.17 19.10 4.53
N ILE A 373 -15.35 18.15 4.10
CA ILE A 373 -15.75 16.75 3.84
C ILE A 373 -15.17 15.81 4.90
N MET A 374 -13.97 16.11 5.39
CA MET A 374 -13.33 15.32 6.44
C MET A 374 -12.68 16.24 7.46
N VAL A 375 -12.91 15.96 8.73
CA VAL A 375 -12.45 16.75 9.87
C VAL A 375 -11.82 15.85 10.91
N TYR A 376 -10.66 16.23 11.41
CA TYR A 376 -10.00 15.62 12.54
C TYR A 376 -10.22 16.48 13.79
N LEU A 377 -10.64 15.84 14.86
CA LEU A 377 -10.97 16.46 16.16
C LEU A 377 -10.14 15.78 17.26
N ARG A 378 -9.56 16.59 18.12
CA ARG A 378 -8.79 16.13 19.26
C ARG A 378 -9.27 16.83 20.52
N LYS A 379 -9.62 16.05 21.54
CA LYS A 379 -10.01 16.54 22.87
C LYS A 379 -8.89 16.19 23.84
N ASN A 380 -8.26 17.20 24.43
CA ASN A 380 -7.23 16.97 25.42
C ASN A 380 -7.89 16.55 26.76
N SER A 381 -7.45 15.43 27.30
CA SER A 381 -7.83 15.06 28.65
C SER A 381 -7.32 16.10 29.64
N LEU A 382 -8.17 16.56 30.53
CA LEU A 382 -7.82 17.53 31.59
C LEU A 382 -6.69 17.02 32.51
N ASN A 383 -6.42 15.72 32.51
CA ASN A 383 -5.50 15.08 33.44
C ASN A 383 -4.23 14.48 32.79
N ASN A 384 -4.19 14.30 31.48
CA ASN A 384 -2.99 13.75 30.79
C ASN A 384 -3.04 14.03 29.29
N SER A 385 -2.05 14.76 28.77
CA SER A 385 -1.93 15.07 27.33
C SER A 385 -1.60 13.84 26.45
N GLU A 386 -1.12 12.74 27.06
CA GLU A 386 -0.80 11.51 26.34
C GLU A 386 -2.06 10.68 25.99
N THR A 387 -3.17 10.90 26.68
CA THR A 387 -4.46 10.18 26.48
C THR A 387 -5.52 11.06 25.83
N ALA A 388 -5.14 11.87 24.86
CA ALA A 388 -6.11 12.67 24.12
C ALA A 388 -7.05 11.78 23.30
N SER A 389 -8.35 12.01 23.49
CA SER A 389 -9.39 11.41 22.64
C SER A 389 -9.31 11.96 21.22
N ARG A 390 -9.50 11.13 20.24
CA ARG A 390 -9.35 11.50 18.82
C ARG A 390 -10.54 11.01 18.02
N LEU A 391 -11.15 11.91 17.29
CA LEU A 391 -12.30 11.62 16.44
C LEU A 391 -12.04 12.14 15.03
N LEU A 392 -12.13 11.26 14.04
CA LEU A 392 -12.23 11.65 12.66
C LEU A 392 -13.66 11.53 12.20
N LEU A 393 -14.19 12.59 11.62
CA LEU A 393 -15.48 12.60 10.94
C LEU A 393 -15.27 12.75 9.45
N SER A 394 -15.81 11.83 8.67
CA SER A 394 -15.90 11.93 7.23
C SER A 394 -17.35 12.01 6.78
N GLY A 395 -17.67 12.98 5.95
CA GLY A 395 -18.98 13.14 5.33
C GLY A 395 -19.31 12.07 4.28
N THR A 396 -18.42 11.10 4.07
CA THR A 396 -18.63 10.03 3.08
C THR A 396 -17.89 8.76 3.49
N TYR A 397 -18.52 7.62 3.27
CA TYR A 397 -17.87 6.31 3.35
C TYR A 397 -17.20 5.90 2.02
N TYR A 398 -17.44 6.63 0.94
CA TYR A 398 -16.90 6.29 -0.39
C TYR A 398 -15.37 6.23 -0.44
N LEU A 399 -14.68 6.92 0.46
CA LEU A 399 -13.23 6.82 0.62
C LEU A 399 -12.76 5.41 1.03
N LEU A 400 -13.67 4.60 1.61
CA LEU A 400 -13.40 3.20 1.98
C LEU A 400 -13.71 2.20 0.86
N PHE A 401 -14.19 2.65 -0.30
CA PHE A 401 -14.59 1.76 -1.39
C PHE A 401 -13.40 1.24 -2.18
N ASP A 402 -13.45 -0.07 -2.43
CA ASP A 402 -12.50 -0.84 -3.21
C ASP A 402 -12.11 -0.19 -4.54
N ARG A 403 -13.09 0.14 -5.38
CA ARG A 403 -12.81 0.67 -6.71
C ARG A 403 -12.09 2.03 -6.71
N PHE A 404 -12.09 2.74 -5.58
CA PHE A 404 -11.38 4.01 -5.43
C PHE A 404 -10.03 3.86 -4.76
N ILE A 405 -9.86 2.81 -3.97
CA ILE A 405 -8.63 2.54 -3.25
C ILE A 405 -7.57 1.93 -4.17
N ASP A 406 -7.99 1.16 -5.17
CA ASP A 406 -7.08 0.34 -5.98
C ASP A 406 -6.92 0.79 -7.44
N SER A 407 -7.66 1.81 -7.89
CA SER A 407 -7.87 2.04 -9.32
C SER A 407 -6.77 2.79 -10.05
N SER A 408 -5.85 3.46 -9.39
CA SER A 408 -4.62 4.00 -10.02
C SER A 408 -3.69 4.67 -9.02
N SER A 409 -2.41 4.74 -9.36
CA SER A 409 -1.40 5.56 -8.68
C SER A 409 -1.68 7.07 -8.67
N SER A 410 -2.84 7.51 -9.22
CA SER A 410 -3.22 8.91 -9.32
C SER A 410 -4.10 9.39 -8.15
N TYR A 411 -4.66 8.47 -7.35
CA TYR A 411 -5.54 8.78 -6.23
C TYR A 411 -5.01 8.19 -4.94
N ALA A 412 -5.12 8.95 -3.86
CA ALA A 412 -4.51 8.67 -2.57
C ALA A 412 -5.54 8.33 -1.48
N ASP A 413 -6.73 7.85 -1.86
CA ASP A 413 -7.81 7.56 -0.90
C ASP A 413 -7.36 6.53 0.14
N LYS A 414 -6.74 5.42 -0.29
CA LYS A 414 -6.15 4.42 0.61
C LYS A 414 -5.09 5.03 1.53
N ASP A 415 -4.15 5.78 0.95
CA ASP A 415 -3.04 6.36 1.70
C ASP A 415 -3.56 7.36 2.75
N LEU A 416 -4.60 8.11 2.44
CA LEU A 416 -5.25 9.02 3.40
C LEU A 416 -5.82 8.25 4.59
N ILE A 417 -6.54 7.15 4.36
CA ILE A 417 -7.12 6.32 5.43
C ILE A 417 -6.01 5.76 6.31
N VAL A 418 -4.99 5.16 5.71
CA VAL A 418 -3.86 4.57 6.43
C VAL A 418 -3.10 5.63 7.23
N LYS A 419 -2.79 6.78 6.61
CA LYS A 419 -2.12 7.90 7.31
C LYS A 419 -2.95 8.43 8.46
N THR A 420 -4.27 8.50 8.29
CA THR A 420 -5.17 8.94 9.36
C THR A 420 -5.15 7.97 10.54
N ILE A 421 -5.22 6.66 10.27
CA ILE A 421 -5.15 5.62 11.32
C ILE A 421 -3.82 5.70 12.06
N ASN A 422 -2.71 5.77 11.34
CA ASN A 422 -1.37 5.83 11.92
C ASN A 422 -1.20 7.10 12.78
N TYR A 423 -1.57 8.26 12.26
CA TYR A 423 -1.50 9.52 12.99
C TYR A 423 -2.36 9.51 14.26
N MET A 424 -3.62 9.07 14.14
CA MET A 424 -4.50 8.95 15.31
C MET A 424 -3.97 7.96 16.35
N SER A 425 -3.19 6.99 15.94
CA SER A 425 -2.58 6.00 16.83
C SER A 425 -1.22 6.43 17.41
N GLY A 426 -0.75 7.63 17.04
CA GLY A 426 0.56 8.14 17.51
C GLY A 426 1.75 7.51 16.79
N ILE A 427 1.53 6.90 15.63
CA ILE A 427 2.58 6.33 14.77
C ILE A 427 2.86 7.35 13.65
N GLU A 428 3.44 8.49 14.03
CA GLU A 428 3.64 9.62 13.09
C GLU A 428 4.66 9.28 12.00
N ASP A 429 5.71 8.54 12.35
CA ASP A 429 6.78 8.11 11.45
C ASP A 429 6.53 6.75 10.79
N ALA A 430 5.27 6.30 10.74
CA ALA A 430 4.98 5.05 10.05
C ALA A 430 5.51 5.14 8.60
N PRO A 431 6.32 4.17 8.16
CA PRO A 431 6.78 4.15 6.78
C PRO A 431 5.58 4.26 5.85
N VAL A 432 5.76 4.96 4.75
CA VAL A 432 4.77 5.03 3.69
C VAL A 432 4.37 3.61 3.32
N SER A 433 3.09 3.39 3.04
CA SER A 433 2.65 2.06 2.62
C SER A 433 3.49 1.62 1.43
N VAL A 434 3.98 0.38 1.48
CA VAL A 434 4.76 -0.18 0.37
C VAL A 434 3.84 -0.24 -0.85
N SER A 435 4.15 0.53 -1.86
CA SER A 435 3.36 0.59 -3.09
C SER A 435 3.36 -0.77 -3.79
N SER A 436 2.21 -1.16 -4.32
CA SER A 436 2.11 -2.32 -5.20
C SER A 436 2.94 -2.10 -6.47
N LYS A 437 3.52 -3.18 -6.98
CA LYS A 437 4.27 -3.13 -8.24
C LYS A 437 3.38 -3.53 -9.40
N SER A 438 3.23 -2.63 -10.36
CA SER A 438 2.56 -2.94 -11.62
C SER A 438 3.44 -3.92 -12.43
N ILE A 439 2.91 -5.12 -12.67
CA ILE A 439 3.46 -6.03 -13.66
C ILE A 439 2.85 -5.64 -15.01
N VAL A 440 3.28 -4.54 -15.54
CA VAL A 440 3.03 -4.27 -16.94
C VAL A 440 3.77 -5.39 -17.69
N HIS A 441 3.09 -6.16 -18.52
CA HIS A 441 3.74 -6.74 -19.67
C HIS A 441 4.11 -5.55 -20.57
N GLU A 442 5.14 -4.80 -20.16
CA GLU A 442 5.80 -3.96 -21.11
C GLU A 442 6.19 -4.93 -22.23
N LYS A 443 5.50 -4.85 -23.36
CA LYS A 443 6.17 -5.13 -24.61
C LYS A 443 7.47 -4.39 -24.44
N MET A 444 8.62 -5.12 -24.34
CA MET A 444 9.92 -4.49 -24.21
C MET A 444 9.84 -3.25 -25.09
N GLU A 445 9.79 -2.07 -24.49
CA GLU A 445 9.97 -0.86 -25.26
C GLU A 445 11.28 -1.13 -25.93
N VAL A 446 11.20 -1.36 -27.23
CA VAL A 446 12.36 -1.73 -28.02
C VAL A 446 13.30 -0.60 -27.72
N LEU A 447 14.30 -0.88 -26.84
CA LEU A 447 15.43 0.02 -26.60
C LEU A 447 15.65 0.69 -27.93
N GLU A 448 15.44 2.01 -28.01
CA GLU A 448 15.41 2.77 -29.27
C GLU A 448 16.29 2.06 -30.28
N LYS A 449 15.73 1.63 -31.40
CA LYS A 449 16.40 0.75 -32.36
C LYS A 449 17.90 1.07 -32.53
N SER A 450 18.24 2.34 -32.34
CA SER A 450 19.57 2.90 -32.25
C SER A 450 20.41 2.31 -31.11
N LYS A 451 19.92 2.24 -29.88
CA LYS A 451 20.67 1.74 -28.70
C LYS A 451 20.90 0.23 -28.80
N LEU A 452 19.94 -0.52 -29.32
CA LEU A 452 20.08 -1.95 -29.55
C LEU A 452 21.13 -2.20 -30.65
N VAL A 453 21.10 -1.42 -31.74
CA VAL A 453 22.09 -1.47 -32.81
C VAL A 453 23.48 -1.13 -32.25
N TYR A 454 23.64 -0.12 -31.43
CA TYR A 454 24.92 0.22 -30.79
C TYR A 454 25.43 -0.92 -29.89
N CYS A 455 24.61 -1.55 -29.09
CA CYS A 455 25.02 -2.71 -28.29
C CYS A 455 25.44 -3.90 -29.16
N VAL A 456 24.66 -4.21 -30.19
CA VAL A 456 24.99 -5.30 -31.13
C VAL A 456 26.28 -5.00 -31.86
N VAL A 457 26.45 -3.81 -32.46
CA VAL A 457 27.67 -3.41 -33.16
C VAL A 457 28.89 -3.42 -32.24
N PHE A 458 28.75 -2.98 -31.01
CA PHE A 458 29.81 -2.99 -30.01
C PHE A 458 30.25 -4.40 -29.65
N LEU A 459 29.30 -5.29 -29.33
CA LEU A 459 29.58 -6.67 -28.93
C LEU A 459 30.06 -7.55 -30.09
N THR A 460 29.46 -7.41 -31.28
CA THR A 460 29.76 -8.29 -32.43
C THR A 460 30.81 -7.72 -33.40
N GLY A 461 31.03 -6.41 -33.36
CA GLY A 461 31.99 -5.72 -34.25
C GLY A 461 33.23 -5.22 -33.51
N VAL A 462 33.04 -4.29 -32.54
CA VAL A 462 34.18 -3.58 -31.91
C VAL A 462 35.06 -4.51 -31.08
N ILE A 463 34.45 -5.32 -30.21
CA ILE A 463 35.21 -6.25 -29.35
C ILE A 463 36.00 -7.29 -30.18
N PRO A 464 35.40 -8.01 -31.16
CA PRO A 464 36.17 -8.91 -32.03
C PRO A 464 37.22 -8.21 -32.84
N ALA A 465 36.98 -6.99 -33.36
CA ALA A 465 37.97 -6.22 -34.12
C ALA A 465 39.20 -5.86 -33.27
N ILE A 466 38.99 -5.45 -31.99
CA ILE A 466 40.09 -5.18 -31.05
C ILE A 466 40.91 -6.44 -30.79
N LEU A 467 40.25 -7.58 -30.54
CA LEU A 467 40.89 -8.86 -30.29
C LEU A 467 41.69 -9.32 -31.52
N PHE A 468 41.11 -9.16 -32.71
CA PHE A 468 41.76 -9.50 -33.98
C PHE A 468 42.96 -8.59 -34.26
N GLY A 469 42.80 -7.28 -34.04
CA GLY A 469 43.88 -6.29 -34.17
C GLY A 469 45.05 -6.58 -33.22
N TYR A 470 44.73 -6.91 -31.96
CA TYR A 470 45.75 -7.33 -31.01
C TYR A 470 46.44 -8.64 -31.41
N GLY A 471 45.71 -9.60 -31.93
CA GLY A 471 46.25 -10.85 -32.48
C GLY A 471 47.22 -10.60 -33.63
N ILE A 472 46.86 -9.71 -34.57
CA ILE A 472 47.75 -9.32 -35.70
C ILE A 472 48.99 -8.59 -35.16
N TYR A 473 48.85 -7.66 -34.23
CA TYR A 473 49.95 -6.96 -33.58
C TYR A 473 50.97 -7.94 -32.96
N VAL A 474 50.49 -8.88 -32.19
CA VAL A 474 51.33 -9.94 -31.57
C VAL A 474 52.00 -10.80 -32.62
N TYR A 475 51.28 -11.17 -33.72
CA TYR A 475 51.82 -11.93 -34.82
C TYR A 475 52.94 -11.18 -35.55
N LEU A 476 52.73 -9.91 -35.90
CA LEU A 476 53.71 -9.07 -36.55
C LEU A 476 54.97 -8.81 -35.68
N ARG A 477 54.77 -8.58 -34.39
CA ARG A 477 55.87 -8.43 -33.43
C ARG A 477 56.71 -9.70 -33.30
N ARG A 478 56.10 -10.88 -33.32
CA ARG A 478 56.79 -12.17 -33.28
C ARG A 478 57.52 -12.48 -34.58
N ARG A 479 57.11 -11.91 -35.74
CA ARG A 479 57.77 -12.09 -37.05
C ARG A 479 58.98 -11.18 -37.18
N ARG A 480 59.10 -10.11 -36.41
CA ARG A 480 60.24 -9.18 -36.42
C ARG A 480 61.35 -9.52 -35.42
N LEU A 481 61.08 -10.48 -34.53
CA LEU A 481 62.03 -11.13 -33.64
C LEU A 481 62.51 -12.46 -34.25
#